data_3d4e55b3cdc2ddaf19049f25f2e4596b
#
_entry.id   3d4e55b3cdc2ddaf19049f25f2e4596b
#
_cell.length_a   1.000
_cell.length_b   1.000
_cell.length_c   1.000
_cell.angle_alpha   90.00
_cell.angle_beta   90.00
_cell.angle_gamma   90.00
#
_symmetry.space_group_name_H-M   'P 1'
#
loop_
_entity.id
_entity.type
_entity.pdbx_description
1 polymer ?
#
loop_
_entity_poly.entity_id
_entity_poly.type
_entity_poly.pdbx_seq_one_letter_code
_entity_poly.pdbx_strand_id
1 'polypeptide(L)'
;MARNDIFLSPRERMEKRYQSARMNLLLAIILTVVNVVLLLTGSDSMLLFSISVPFYAVIMGYAMESGVMLTTGCVIAAVMLAVYLVCWFFSKKHRGWLIAALVLFIVDTLVMGLMYLWLGDATGLLDALIHGLVIFYLSMGIYSAGKLKYMPEEEAEVDAVSAQQEDLPQFSQPLRRAAEDVKHRVLLETTYGGRQIVYRRVKQVNELVISGYVYDEYEARIERAHCLSARIDGHTIEMGYDETGFSYCKVDGQMQKKKIRLF
;
A
#
# COMPACT_ATOMS: atom_id res chain seq x y z
N MET A 1 -3.74 -11.08 -4.41
CA MET A 1 -2.98 -10.09 -3.62
C MET A 1 -3.85 -9.02 -2.94
N ALA A 2 -5.12 -8.88 -3.27
CA ALA A 2 -5.99 -7.77 -2.82
C ALA A 2 -6.75 -7.96 -1.48
N ARG A 3 -6.64 -9.12 -0.81
CA ARG A 3 -7.51 -9.42 0.35
C ARG A 3 -6.98 -8.89 1.70
N ASN A 4 -5.68 -8.61 1.82
CA ASN A 4 -5.06 -8.14 3.08
C ASN A 4 -4.89 -6.61 3.17
N ASP A 5 -5.12 -5.87 2.07
CA ASP A 5 -4.91 -4.42 2.06
C ASP A 5 -6.06 -3.63 2.71
N ILE A 6 -7.17 -4.31 3.00
CA ILE A 6 -8.41 -3.73 3.53
C ILE A 6 -8.26 -3.33 5.02
N PHE A 7 -7.30 -3.92 5.73
CA PHE A 7 -7.07 -3.70 7.16
C PHE A 7 -5.87 -2.82 7.49
N LEU A 8 -5.17 -2.31 6.47
CA LEU A 8 -4.00 -1.48 6.67
C LEU A 8 -4.41 -0.03 6.93
N SER A 9 -3.75 0.61 7.88
CA SER A 9 -3.87 2.05 8.09
C SER A 9 -3.47 2.84 6.85
N PRO A 10 -3.90 4.10 6.72
CA PRO A 10 -3.47 4.96 5.62
C PRO A 10 -1.95 5.07 5.50
N ARG A 11 -1.23 5.10 6.63
CA ARG A 11 0.23 5.13 6.68
C ARG A 11 0.84 3.82 6.17
N GLU A 12 0.39 2.67 6.69
CA GLU A 12 0.86 1.35 6.26
C GLU A 12 0.63 1.12 4.76
N ARG A 13 -0.51 1.59 4.21
CA ARG A 13 -0.77 1.53 2.76
C ARG A 13 0.25 2.33 1.95
N MET A 14 0.66 3.50 2.43
CA MET A 14 1.68 4.32 1.75
C MET A 14 3.06 3.68 1.87
N GLU A 15 3.42 3.12 3.02
CA GLU A 15 4.66 2.38 3.22
C GLU A 15 4.75 1.16 2.31
N LYS A 16 3.67 0.38 2.23
CA LYS A 16 3.58 -0.79 1.35
C LYS A 16 3.74 -0.41 -0.13
N ARG A 17 3.13 0.70 -0.58
CA ARG A 17 3.32 1.21 -1.93
C ARG A 17 4.77 1.61 -2.20
N TYR A 18 5.41 2.26 -1.24
CA TYR A 18 6.83 2.62 -1.35
C TYR A 18 7.72 1.38 -1.41
N GLN A 19 7.49 0.40 -0.56
CA GLN A 19 8.21 -0.87 -0.58
C GLN A 19 7.98 -1.63 -1.90
N SER A 20 6.75 -1.67 -2.39
CA SER A 20 6.42 -2.29 -3.70
C SER A 20 7.18 -1.64 -4.85
N ALA A 21 7.28 -0.30 -4.87
CA ALA A 21 8.07 0.41 -5.89
C ALA A 21 9.56 0.03 -5.84
N ARG A 22 10.15 -0.07 -4.65
CA ARG A 22 11.52 -0.54 -4.47
C ARG A 22 11.72 -1.98 -4.92
N MET A 23 10.75 -2.86 -4.65
CA MET A 23 10.82 -4.26 -5.09
C MET A 23 10.70 -4.38 -6.62
N ASN A 24 9.89 -3.54 -7.27
CA ASN A 24 9.80 -3.50 -8.73
C ASN A 24 11.13 -3.04 -9.36
N LEU A 25 11.83 -2.07 -8.75
CA LEU A 25 13.16 -1.67 -9.19
C LEU A 25 14.16 -2.82 -9.06
N LEU A 26 14.15 -3.52 -7.93
CA LEU A 26 15.03 -4.69 -7.71
C LEU A 26 14.74 -5.79 -8.72
N LEU A 27 13.45 -6.06 -8.99
CA LEU A 27 13.04 -7.05 -9.99
C LEU A 27 13.60 -6.69 -11.38
N ALA A 28 13.49 -5.42 -11.80
CA ALA A 28 14.05 -4.96 -13.06
C ALA A 28 15.58 -5.19 -13.14
N ILE A 29 16.32 -4.90 -12.05
CA ILE A 29 17.76 -5.15 -11.97
C ILE A 29 18.06 -6.64 -12.12
N ILE A 30 17.36 -7.51 -11.38
CA ILE A 30 17.58 -8.97 -11.44
C ILE A 30 17.30 -9.50 -12.84
N LEU A 31 16.19 -9.10 -13.47
CA LEU A 31 15.83 -9.55 -14.81
C LEU A 31 16.83 -9.06 -15.86
N THR A 32 17.40 -7.86 -15.69
CA THR A 32 18.48 -7.37 -16.55
C THR A 32 19.74 -8.23 -16.42
N VAL A 33 20.13 -8.60 -15.20
CA VAL A 33 21.27 -9.52 -14.99
C VAL A 33 21.01 -10.84 -15.68
N VAL A 34 19.80 -11.41 -15.52
CA VAL A 34 19.42 -12.67 -16.17
C VAL A 34 19.49 -12.53 -17.70
N ASN A 35 18.98 -11.45 -18.27
CA ASN A 35 19.05 -11.21 -19.73
C ASN A 35 20.48 -11.12 -20.25
N VAL A 36 21.36 -10.41 -19.52
CA VAL A 36 22.79 -10.35 -19.87
C VAL A 36 23.44 -11.74 -19.83
N VAL A 37 23.14 -12.55 -18.82
CA VAL A 37 23.65 -13.93 -18.73
C VAL A 37 23.10 -14.79 -19.87
N LEU A 38 21.81 -14.72 -20.18
CA LEU A 38 21.19 -15.45 -21.29
C LEU A 38 21.86 -15.09 -22.62
N LEU A 39 22.09 -13.80 -22.88
CA LEU A 39 22.80 -13.34 -24.08
C LEU A 39 24.22 -13.91 -24.16
N LEU A 40 25.00 -13.86 -23.06
CA LEU A 40 26.36 -14.36 -23.02
C LEU A 40 26.47 -15.90 -23.16
N THR A 41 25.40 -16.62 -22.81
CA THR A 41 25.30 -18.07 -22.98
C THR A 41 24.76 -18.49 -24.36
N GLY A 42 24.51 -17.52 -25.26
CA GLY A 42 24.00 -17.77 -26.62
C GLY A 42 22.52 -18.18 -26.64
N SER A 43 21.75 -17.81 -25.66
CA SER A 43 20.29 -18.04 -25.62
C SER A 43 19.56 -16.97 -26.40
N ASP A 44 18.64 -17.38 -27.29
CA ASP A 44 17.74 -16.45 -28.02
C ASP A 44 16.56 -15.96 -27.12
N SER A 45 16.48 -16.42 -25.89
CA SER A 45 15.42 -16.04 -24.97
C SER A 45 15.72 -14.70 -24.32
N MET A 46 14.73 -13.80 -24.29
CA MET A 46 14.80 -12.51 -23.63
C MET A 46 13.63 -12.36 -22.68
N LEU A 47 13.91 -11.91 -21.46
CA LEU A 47 12.89 -11.61 -20.47
C LEU A 47 12.48 -10.13 -20.60
N LEU A 48 11.17 -9.90 -20.56
CA LEU A 48 10.59 -8.56 -20.44
C LEU A 48 10.88 -7.97 -19.04
N PHE A 49 10.68 -6.69 -18.83
CA PHE A 49 10.95 -5.98 -17.56
C PHE A 49 12.44 -5.69 -17.27
N SER A 50 13.32 -5.76 -18.25
CA SER A 50 14.73 -5.46 -18.04
C SER A 50 15.05 -3.98 -18.29
N ILE A 51 16.16 -3.51 -17.72
CA ILE A 51 16.76 -2.21 -18.05
C ILE A 51 17.44 -2.36 -19.40
N SER A 52 17.14 -1.50 -20.37
CA SER A 52 17.50 -1.69 -21.76
C SER A 52 18.95 -1.34 -22.08
N VAL A 53 19.45 -0.21 -21.57
CA VAL A 53 20.81 0.27 -21.90
C VAL A 53 21.90 -0.74 -21.53
N PRO A 54 21.93 -1.37 -20.33
CA PRO A 54 22.92 -2.41 -20.03
C PRO A 54 22.87 -3.58 -21.01
N PHE A 55 21.67 -4.01 -21.40
CA PHE A 55 21.49 -5.10 -22.34
C PHE A 55 22.01 -4.73 -23.75
N TYR A 56 21.64 -3.54 -24.26
CA TYR A 56 22.12 -3.07 -25.58
C TYR A 56 23.63 -2.88 -25.64
N ALA A 57 24.25 -2.42 -24.54
CA ALA A 57 25.71 -2.29 -24.47
C ALA A 57 26.42 -3.63 -24.69
N VAL A 58 25.87 -4.72 -24.15
CA VAL A 58 26.44 -6.06 -24.31
C VAL A 58 26.13 -6.62 -25.69
N ILE A 59 24.88 -6.46 -26.19
CA ILE A 59 24.49 -6.98 -27.52
C ILE A 59 25.29 -6.32 -28.67
N MET A 60 25.57 -5.01 -28.55
CA MET A 60 26.43 -4.32 -29.54
C MET A 60 27.85 -4.89 -29.54
N GLY A 61 28.41 -5.15 -28.35
CA GLY A 61 29.72 -5.78 -28.23
C GLY A 61 29.76 -7.18 -28.80
N TYR A 62 28.69 -7.95 -28.60
CA TYR A 62 28.53 -9.29 -29.16
C TYR A 62 28.40 -9.27 -30.70
N ALA A 63 27.57 -8.37 -31.24
CA ALA A 63 27.32 -8.25 -32.67
C ALA A 63 28.56 -7.79 -33.48
N MET A 64 29.49 -7.09 -32.82
CA MET A 64 30.73 -6.66 -33.46
C MET A 64 31.80 -7.76 -33.52
N GLU A 65 31.55 -8.94 -33.01
CA GLU A 65 32.47 -10.10 -32.96
C GLU A 65 33.87 -9.74 -32.39
N SER A 66 33.94 -8.67 -31.58
CA SER A 66 35.19 -8.16 -31.02
C SER A 66 35.24 -8.39 -29.51
N GLY A 67 36.20 -9.17 -29.05
CA GLY A 67 36.40 -9.40 -27.61
C GLY A 67 36.56 -8.12 -26.79
N VAL A 68 37.22 -7.10 -27.37
CA VAL A 68 37.38 -5.80 -26.72
C VAL A 68 36.04 -5.07 -26.58
N MET A 69 35.21 -5.06 -27.64
CA MET A 69 33.90 -4.42 -27.62
C MET A 69 32.92 -5.14 -26.65
N LEU A 70 32.96 -6.47 -26.67
CA LEU A 70 32.17 -7.27 -25.73
C LEU A 70 32.56 -6.98 -24.25
N THR A 71 33.86 -6.95 -23.95
CA THR A 71 34.34 -6.62 -22.61
C THR A 71 33.91 -5.20 -22.22
N THR A 72 34.01 -4.23 -23.12
CA THR A 72 33.58 -2.85 -22.86
C THR A 72 32.09 -2.79 -22.60
N GLY A 73 31.25 -3.49 -23.39
CA GLY A 73 29.81 -3.59 -23.17
C GLY A 73 29.45 -4.20 -21.82
N CYS A 74 30.14 -5.27 -21.42
CA CYS A 74 29.95 -5.89 -20.09
C CYS A 74 30.34 -4.95 -18.95
N VAL A 75 31.43 -4.17 -19.09
CA VAL A 75 31.83 -3.18 -18.08
C VAL A 75 30.79 -2.07 -17.96
N ILE A 76 30.30 -1.53 -19.07
CA ILE A 76 29.22 -0.52 -19.06
C ILE A 76 27.96 -1.08 -18.39
N ALA A 77 27.54 -2.28 -18.74
CA ALA A 77 26.39 -2.93 -18.13
C ALA A 77 26.58 -3.12 -16.61
N ALA A 78 27.74 -3.57 -16.18
CA ALA A 78 28.06 -3.76 -14.75
C ALA A 78 28.03 -2.44 -13.97
N VAL A 79 28.60 -1.36 -14.52
CA VAL A 79 28.59 -0.03 -13.92
C VAL A 79 27.15 0.50 -13.79
N MET A 80 26.35 0.40 -14.85
CA MET A 80 24.96 0.83 -14.85
C MET A 80 24.14 0.07 -13.81
N LEU A 81 24.26 -1.26 -13.77
CA LEU A 81 23.58 -2.09 -12.77
C LEU A 81 24.02 -1.76 -11.34
N ALA A 82 25.32 -1.49 -11.13
CA ALA A 82 25.83 -1.05 -9.82
C ALA A 82 25.17 0.27 -9.40
N VAL A 83 25.02 1.25 -10.30
CA VAL A 83 24.34 2.51 -10.02
C VAL A 83 22.89 2.27 -9.59
N TYR A 84 22.14 1.43 -10.32
CA TYR A 84 20.76 1.08 -9.94
C TYR A 84 20.69 0.36 -8.59
N LEU A 85 21.62 -0.56 -8.29
CA LEU A 85 21.71 -1.23 -6.99
C LEU A 85 21.99 -0.24 -5.85
N VAL A 86 22.89 0.73 -6.07
CA VAL A 86 23.15 1.82 -5.10
C VAL A 86 21.88 2.63 -4.87
N CYS A 87 21.17 3.02 -5.91
CA CYS A 87 19.89 3.72 -5.81
C CYS A 87 18.86 2.89 -5.02
N TRP A 88 18.73 1.60 -5.32
CA TRP A 88 17.82 0.71 -4.60
C TRP A 88 18.18 0.56 -3.12
N PHE A 89 19.46 0.37 -2.80
CA PHE A 89 19.93 0.18 -1.43
C PHE A 89 19.69 1.43 -0.59
N PHE A 90 20.12 2.60 -1.07
CA PHE A 90 20.01 3.85 -0.33
C PHE A 90 18.57 4.41 -0.32
N SER A 91 17.72 3.99 -1.25
CA SER A 91 16.29 4.36 -1.22
C SER A 91 15.58 3.89 0.06
N LYS A 92 16.14 2.92 0.80
CA LYS A 92 15.62 2.52 2.11
C LYS A 92 15.60 3.68 3.12
N LYS A 93 16.63 4.54 3.10
CA LYS A 93 16.77 5.66 4.04
C LYS A 93 16.29 6.99 3.46
N HIS A 94 16.51 7.22 2.18
CA HIS A 94 16.25 8.50 1.54
C HIS A 94 15.50 8.32 0.22
N ARG A 95 14.30 8.87 0.15
CA ARG A 95 13.45 8.84 -1.08
C ARG A 95 14.13 9.43 -2.32
N GLY A 96 15.10 10.34 -2.13
CA GLY A 96 15.83 10.97 -3.24
C GLY A 96 16.53 9.95 -4.14
N TRP A 97 17.01 8.83 -3.59
CA TRP A 97 17.64 7.77 -4.37
C TRP A 97 16.64 7.03 -5.28
N LEU A 98 15.37 6.91 -4.85
CA LEU A 98 14.33 6.35 -5.71
C LEU A 98 13.95 7.32 -6.84
N ILE A 99 14.03 8.64 -6.59
CA ILE A 99 13.87 9.67 -7.64
C ILE A 99 15.00 9.56 -8.66
N ALA A 100 16.25 9.43 -8.20
CA ALA A 100 17.40 9.23 -9.08
C ALA A 100 17.23 7.97 -9.96
N ALA A 101 16.79 6.85 -9.37
CA ALA A 101 16.49 5.64 -10.12
C ALA A 101 15.38 5.85 -11.16
N LEU A 102 14.32 6.58 -10.81
CA LEU A 102 13.24 6.92 -11.74
C LEU A 102 13.76 7.75 -12.94
N VAL A 103 14.57 8.77 -12.67
CA VAL A 103 15.16 9.61 -13.74
C VAL A 103 16.03 8.76 -14.67
N LEU A 104 16.90 7.92 -14.09
CA LEU A 104 17.73 7.00 -14.88
C LEU A 104 16.87 6.06 -15.72
N PHE A 105 15.79 5.53 -15.17
CA PHE A 105 14.88 4.62 -15.86
C PHE A 105 14.08 5.32 -16.98
N ILE A 106 13.72 6.59 -16.79
CA ILE A 106 13.12 7.40 -17.86
C ILE A 106 14.11 7.62 -19.00
N VAL A 107 15.36 7.95 -18.69
CA VAL A 107 16.42 8.10 -19.71
C VAL A 107 16.64 6.79 -20.45
N ASP A 108 16.71 5.66 -19.74
CA ASP A 108 16.81 4.32 -20.33
C ASP A 108 15.65 4.03 -21.30
N THR A 109 14.42 4.35 -20.89
CA THR A 109 13.22 4.18 -21.72
C THR A 109 13.26 5.06 -22.97
N LEU A 110 13.76 6.29 -22.87
CA LEU A 110 13.91 7.19 -24.04
C LEU A 110 14.96 6.64 -25.01
N VAL A 111 16.11 6.17 -24.52
CA VAL A 111 17.14 5.53 -25.37
C VAL A 111 16.58 4.31 -26.07
N MET A 112 15.86 3.45 -25.35
CA MET A 112 15.17 2.30 -25.91
C MET A 112 14.19 2.70 -27.02
N GLY A 113 13.33 3.70 -26.76
CA GLY A 113 12.36 4.18 -27.74
C GLY A 113 13.02 4.73 -29.00
N LEU A 114 14.14 5.48 -28.88
CA LEU A 114 14.90 5.97 -30.00
C LEU A 114 15.52 4.83 -30.83
N MET A 115 16.00 3.78 -30.17
CA MET A 115 16.55 2.59 -30.85
C MET A 115 15.48 1.86 -31.69
N TYR A 116 14.28 1.66 -31.09
CA TYR A 116 13.18 1.04 -31.86
C TYR A 116 12.70 1.89 -33.02
N LEU A 117 12.63 3.22 -32.86
CA LEU A 117 12.30 4.13 -33.97
C LEU A 117 13.33 4.07 -35.10
N TRP A 118 14.60 3.99 -34.73
CA TRP A 118 15.69 3.92 -35.71
C TRP A 118 15.72 2.58 -36.45
N LEU A 119 15.42 1.47 -35.77
CA LEU A 119 15.38 0.13 -36.37
C LEU A 119 14.06 -0.15 -37.12
N GLY A 120 13.04 0.68 -36.94
CA GLY A 120 11.70 0.47 -37.56
C GLY A 120 10.97 -0.75 -37.00
N ASP A 121 11.30 -1.19 -35.79
CA ASP A 121 10.78 -2.41 -35.19
C ASP A 121 9.57 -2.11 -34.28
N ALA A 122 8.39 -2.61 -34.68
CA ALA A 122 7.16 -2.45 -33.94
C ALA A 122 7.05 -3.40 -32.71
N THR A 123 7.95 -4.39 -32.58
CA THR A 123 7.92 -5.34 -31.42
C THR A 123 8.25 -4.66 -30.10
N GLY A 124 8.95 -3.53 -30.15
CA GLY A 124 9.26 -2.70 -28.97
C GLY A 124 8.07 -2.09 -28.25
N LEU A 125 6.86 -2.15 -28.83
CA LEU A 125 5.67 -1.55 -28.23
C LEU A 125 5.29 -2.21 -26.89
N LEU A 126 5.43 -3.52 -26.79
CA LEU A 126 5.18 -4.27 -25.56
C LEU A 126 6.21 -3.91 -24.48
N ASP A 127 7.47 -3.80 -24.85
CA ASP A 127 8.56 -3.42 -23.95
C ASP A 127 8.37 -1.98 -23.44
N ALA A 128 8.00 -1.05 -24.33
CA ALA A 128 7.66 0.32 -23.97
C ALA A 128 6.48 0.40 -22.98
N LEU A 129 5.45 -0.43 -23.14
CA LEU A 129 4.31 -0.51 -22.23
C LEU A 129 4.76 -0.97 -20.83
N ILE A 130 5.62 -1.97 -20.78
CA ILE A 130 6.18 -2.50 -19.54
C ILE A 130 7.05 -1.45 -18.84
N HIS A 131 7.90 -0.73 -19.59
CA HIS A 131 8.67 0.39 -19.07
C HIS A 131 7.76 1.49 -18.49
N GLY A 132 6.67 1.80 -19.19
CA GLY A 132 5.64 2.72 -18.71
C GLY A 132 5.02 2.28 -17.36
N LEU A 133 4.74 0.98 -17.19
CA LEU A 133 4.27 0.43 -15.92
C LEU A 133 5.30 0.58 -14.80
N VAL A 134 6.57 0.30 -15.05
CA VAL A 134 7.65 0.47 -14.05
C VAL A 134 7.76 1.93 -13.65
N ILE A 135 7.77 2.87 -14.60
CA ILE A 135 7.77 4.32 -14.34
C ILE A 135 6.57 4.72 -13.48
N PHE A 136 5.38 4.21 -13.80
CA PHE A 136 4.17 4.47 -13.03
C PHE A 136 4.31 3.98 -11.58
N TYR A 137 4.74 2.74 -11.35
CA TYR A 137 4.92 2.20 -10.00
C TYR A 137 5.99 2.93 -9.20
N LEU A 138 7.13 3.29 -9.82
CA LEU A 138 8.17 4.09 -9.17
C LEU A 138 7.64 5.47 -8.78
N SER A 139 6.89 6.15 -9.67
CA SER A 139 6.27 7.45 -9.41
C SER A 139 5.26 7.39 -8.26
N MET A 140 4.42 6.34 -8.23
CA MET A 140 3.48 6.10 -7.13
C MET A 140 4.19 5.87 -5.79
N GLY A 141 5.30 5.14 -5.80
CA GLY A 141 6.13 4.94 -4.62
C GLY A 141 6.73 6.25 -4.09
N ILE A 142 7.29 7.08 -4.97
CA ILE A 142 7.84 8.40 -4.62
C ILE A 142 6.78 9.33 -4.06
N TYR A 143 5.59 9.36 -4.67
CA TYR A 143 4.44 10.12 -4.19
C TYR A 143 4.03 9.67 -2.78
N SER A 144 3.96 8.35 -2.57
CA SER A 144 3.62 7.76 -1.27
C SER A 144 4.64 8.13 -0.19
N ALA A 145 5.95 8.05 -0.49
CA ALA A 145 7.01 8.49 0.41
C ALA A 145 6.97 10.01 0.70
N GLY A 146 6.47 10.80 -0.26
CA GLY A 146 6.22 12.23 -0.07
C GLY A 146 5.15 12.48 0.98
N LYS A 147 4.04 11.74 0.91
CA LYS A 147 2.93 11.85 1.87
C LYS A 147 3.30 11.34 3.26
N LEU A 148 4.06 10.24 3.36
CA LEU A 148 4.51 9.68 4.64
C LEU A 148 5.23 10.71 5.53
N LYS A 149 5.96 11.64 4.93
CA LYS A 149 6.66 12.70 5.69
C LYS A 149 5.72 13.62 6.48
N TYR A 150 4.47 13.76 6.03
CA TYR A 150 3.47 14.65 6.62
C TYR A 150 2.39 13.89 7.41
N MET A 151 2.46 12.56 7.45
CA MET A 151 1.56 11.74 8.26
C MET A 151 2.14 11.58 9.67
N PRO A 152 1.34 11.76 10.73
CA PRO A 152 1.78 11.50 12.10
C PRO A 152 2.27 10.06 12.24
N GLU A 153 3.26 9.85 13.09
CA GLU A 153 3.70 8.50 13.44
C GLU A 153 2.61 7.84 14.29
N GLU A 154 2.24 6.62 13.95
CA GLU A 154 1.18 5.88 14.65
C GLU A 154 1.51 5.65 16.14
N GLU A 155 2.79 5.67 16.50
CA GLU A 155 3.22 5.63 17.91
C GLU A 155 2.66 6.80 18.74
N ALA A 156 2.56 7.99 18.13
CA ALA A 156 1.96 9.15 18.79
C ALA A 156 0.43 9.04 18.92
N GLU A 157 -0.24 8.33 18.01
CA GLU A 157 -1.68 8.04 18.12
C GLU A 157 -1.96 6.93 19.14
N VAL A 158 -1.13 5.88 19.17
CA VAL A 158 -1.24 4.81 20.18
C VAL A 158 -0.95 5.37 21.58
N ASP A 159 0.08 6.21 21.73
CA ASP A 159 0.39 6.86 23.00
C ASP A 159 -0.64 7.92 23.38
N ALA A 160 -1.18 8.68 22.42
CA ALA A 160 -2.28 9.63 22.68
C ALA A 160 -3.59 8.92 23.00
N VAL A 161 -3.91 7.81 22.32
CA VAL A 161 -5.07 6.96 22.65
C VAL A 161 -4.85 6.24 23.97
N SER A 162 -3.62 5.80 24.28
CA SER A 162 -3.26 5.18 25.55
C SER A 162 -3.29 6.21 26.69
N ALA A 163 -2.80 7.44 26.47
CA ALA A 163 -2.87 8.52 27.46
C ALA A 163 -4.33 9.01 27.68
N GLN A 164 -5.16 9.03 26.64
CA GLN A 164 -6.60 9.29 26.80
C GLN A 164 -7.35 8.12 27.44
N GLN A 165 -6.81 6.89 27.35
CA GLN A 165 -7.38 5.71 28.01
C GLN A 165 -7.09 5.66 29.52
N GLU A 166 -6.01 6.30 29.99
CA GLU A 166 -5.73 6.41 31.43
C GLU A 166 -6.67 7.39 32.15
N ASP A 167 -7.21 8.40 31.45
CA ASP A 167 -8.15 9.38 31.97
C ASP A 167 -9.63 8.99 31.75
N LEU A 168 -9.91 7.89 31.03
CA LEU A 168 -11.29 7.39 30.90
C LEU A 168 -11.75 6.76 32.23
N PRO A 169 -12.93 7.14 32.74
CA PRO A 169 -13.48 6.49 33.95
C PRO A 169 -13.51 4.97 33.73
N GLN A 170 -13.17 4.21 34.77
CA GLN A 170 -13.09 2.73 34.72
C GLN A 170 -14.36 2.08 34.14
N PHE A 171 -15.45 2.81 34.10
CA PHE A 171 -16.74 2.40 33.52
C PHE A 171 -17.34 3.57 32.74
N SER A 172 -17.71 3.35 31.50
CA SER A 172 -18.54 4.31 30.76
C SER A 172 -19.91 4.42 31.39
N GLN A 173 -20.36 5.64 31.66
CA GLN A 173 -21.73 5.86 32.12
C GLN A 173 -22.66 5.91 30.90
N PRO A 174 -23.87 5.33 31.00
CA PRO A 174 -24.83 5.43 29.91
C PRO A 174 -25.28 6.89 29.73
N LEU A 175 -25.33 7.35 28.49
CA LEU A 175 -25.82 8.69 28.17
C LEU A 175 -27.31 8.82 28.41
N ARG A 176 -28.08 7.79 28.05
CA ARG A 176 -29.54 7.75 28.20
C ARG A 176 -30.09 6.34 27.99
N ARG A 177 -31.34 6.13 28.40
CA ARG A 177 -32.05 4.90 28.01
C ARG A 177 -32.36 4.92 26.53
N ALA A 178 -32.18 3.80 25.84
CA ALA A 178 -32.49 3.65 24.44
C ALA A 178 -34.00 3.76 24.23
N ALA A 179 -34.44 4.65 23.33
CA ALA A 179 -35.86 4.78 23.01
C ALA A 179 -36.27 3.56 22.16
N GLU A 180 -37.27 2.81 22.66
CA GLU A 180 -37.81 1.64 21.96
C GLU A 180 -38.87 2.03 20.90
N ASP A 181 -39.61 3.10 21.18
CA ASP A 181 -40.74 3.56 20.36
C ASP A 181 -40.29 4.33 19.09
N VAL A 182 -38.99 4.62 18.96
CA VAL A 182 -38.48 5.36 17.80
C VAL A 182 -38.04 4.39 16.70
N LYS A 183 -38.56 4.64 15.49
CA LYS A 183 -38.16 3.86 14.31
C LYS A 183 -36.63 3.89 14.16
N HIS A 184 -36.01 2.74 14.28
CA HIS A 184 -34.57 2.55 14.17
C HIS A 184 -34.21 1.41 13.22
N ARG A 185 -32.99 1.44 12.71
CA ARG A 185 -32.42 0.38 11.88
C ARG A 185 -31.24 -0.25 12.60
N VAL A 186 -31.31 -1.54 12.90
CA VAL A 186 -30.19 -2.29 13.47
C VAL A 186 -29.16 -2.53 12.36
N LEU A 187 -27.93 -2.07 12.57
CA LEU A 187 -26.81 -2.20 11.67
C LEU A 187 -25.99 -3.45 11.99
N LEU A 188 -25.71 -3.66 13.27
CA LEU A 188 -25.04 -4.85 13.80
C LEU A 188 -25.55 -5.17 15.19
N GLU A 189 -25.70 -6.44 15.51
CA GLU A 189 -26.09 -6.93 16.82
C GLU A 189 -25.23 -8.12 17.20
N THR A 190 -24.81 -8.17 18.45
CA THR A 190 -24.02 -9.25 19.03
C THR A 190 -24.30 -9.36 20.53
N THR A 191 -23.78 -10.40 21.17
CA THR A 191 -23.86 -10.59 22.61
C THR A 191 -22.45 -10.86 23.15
N TYR A 192 -22.07 -10.20 24.23
CA TYR A 192 -20.81 -10.42 24.91
C TYR A 192 -21.01 -10.33 26.43
N GLY A 193 -20.45 -11.29 27.18
CA GLY A 193 -20.62 -11.36 28.65
C GLY A 193 -22.07 -11.41 29.10
N GLY A 194 -22.99 -12.01 28.33
CA GLY A 194 -24.43 -12.07 28.62
C GLY A 194 -25.18 -10.77 28.34
N ARG A 195 -24.50 -9.73 27.84
CA ARG A 195 -25.12 -8.42 27.51
C ARG A 195 -25.38 -8.34 26.01
N GLN A 196 -26.54 -7.84 25.63
CA GLN A 196 -26.88 -7.53 24.25
C GLN A 196 -26.20 -6.22 23.86
N ILE A 197 -25.47 -6.23 22.74
CA ILE A 197 -24.77 -5.08 22.19
C ILE A 197 -25.35 -4.83 20.80
N VAL A 198 -25.87 -3.63 20.60
CA VAL A 198 -26.56 -3.24 19.36
C VAL A 198 -25.95 -1.95 18.81
N TYR A 199 -25.51 -1.99 17.59
CA TYR A 199 -25.17 -0.82 16.80
C TYR A 199 -26.38 -0.51 15.92
N ARG A 200 -27.04 0.61 16.16
CA ARG A 200 -28.27 0.99 15.47
C ARG A 200 -28.22 2.42 14.97
N ARG A 201 -29.08 2.71 13.99
CA ARG A 201 -29.29 4.05 13.46
C ARG A 201 -30.68 4.54 13.77
N VAL A 202 -30.75 5.70 14.40
CA VAL A 202 -31.98 6.43 14.70
C VAL A 202 -31.92 7.76 13.94
N LYS A 203 -32.74 7.92 12.89
CA LYS A 203 -32.67 9.09 11.99
C LYS A 203 -31.26 9.25 11.39
N GLN A 204 -30.53 10.28 11.81
CA GLN A 204 -29.17 10.60 11.37
C GLN A 204 -28.10 10.32 12.43
N VAL A 205 -28.48 9.68 13.53
CA VAL A 205 -27.55 9.35 14.62
C VAL A 205 -27.32 7.85 14.67
N ASN A 206 -26.06 7.45 14.70
CA ASN A 206 -25.65 6.09 14.99
C ASN A 206 -25.41 5.95 16.48
N GLU A 207 -25.96 4.92 17.11
CA GLU A 207 -25.92 4.70 18.55
C GLU A 207 -25.29 3.35 18.87
N LEU A 208 -24.42 3.33 19.89
CA LEU A 208 -23.98 2.11 20.58
C LEU A 208 -24.90 1.87 21.77
N VAL A 209 -25.70 0.83 21.70
CA VAL A 209 -26.66 0.45 22.73
C VAL A 209 -26.20 -0.84 23.39
N ILE A 210 -26.10 -0.86 24.72
CA ILE A 210 -25.74 -2.04 25.49
C ILE A 210 -26.79 -2.24 26.57
N SER A 211 -27.43 -3.42 26.57
CA SER A 211 -28.50 -3.77 27.53
C SER A 211 -29.61 -2.71 27.61
N GLY A 212 -30.00 -2.10 26.50
CA GLY A 212 -31.06 -1.10 26.45
C GLY A 212 -30.66 0.34 26.81
N TYR A 213 -29.38 0.62 27.00
CA TYR A 213 -28.84 1.96 27.24
C TYR A 213 -27.89 2.41 26.17
N VAL A 214 -27.96 3.69 25.77
CA VAL A 214 -27.03 4.31 24.80
C VAL A 214 -25.78 4.73 25.57
N TYR A 215 -24.64 4.27 25.14
CA TYR A 215 -23.32 4.57 25.71
C TYR A 215 -22.52 5.56 24.90
N ASP A 216 -22.69 5.52 23.57
CA ASP A 216 -21.99 6.43 22.66
C ASP A 216 -22.87 6.68 21.44
N GLU A 217 -22.72 7.88 20.83
CA GLU A 217 -23.50 8.25 19.66
C GLU A 217 -22.71 9.13 18.69
N TYR A 218 -22.97 8.96 17.40
CA TYR A 218 -22.33 9.71 16.31
C TYR A 218 -23.35 10.23 15.31
N GLU A 219 -23.36 11.55 15.08
CA GLU A 219 -24.22 12.18 14.09
C GLU A 219 -23.67 11.95 12.67
N ALA A 220 -24.23 11.00 11.95
CA ALA A 220 -23.80 10.63 10.60
C ALA A 220 -24.55 11.42 9.55
N ARG A 221 -24.09 12.62 9.23
CA ARG A 221 -24.60 13.40 8.08
C ARG A 221 -24.16 12.78 6.76
N ILE A 222 -23.00 12.14 6.74
CA ILE A 222 -22.43 11.40 5.60
C ILE A 222 -21.92 10.07 6.15
N GLU A 223 -22.15 8.98 5.42
CA GLU A 223 -21.67 7.64 5.81
C GLU A 223 -20.13 7.57 5.66
N ARG A 224 -19.42 7.99 6.70
CA ARG A 224 -17.96 7.88 6.84
C ARG A 224 -17.63 6.81 7.86
N ALA A 225 -16.41 6.25 7.74
CA ALA A 225 -15.86 5.40 8.78
C ALA A 225 -15.88 6.12 10.14
N HIS A 226 -16.37 5.44 11.16
CA HIS A 226 -16.43 5.94 12.53
C HIS A 226 -16.47 4.78 13.51
N CYS A 227 -16.08 5.04 14.72
CA CYS A 227 -16.06 4.08 15.82
C CYS A 227 -16.78 4.69 17.01
N LEU A 228 -17.72 3.95 17.58
CA LEU A 228 -18.37 4.20 18.85
C LEU A 228 -17.76 3.26 19.89
N SER A 229 -17.51 3.74 21.09
CA SER A 229 -16.84 2.94 22.10
C SER A 229 -17.49 3.07 23.48
N ALA A 230 -17.44 1.99 24.24
CA ALA A 230 -17.86 1.98 25.65
C ALA A 230 -16.98 1.01 26.44
N ARG A 231 -16.68 1.35 27.69
CA ARG A 231 -15.98 0.47 28.63
C ARG A 231 -16.93 -0.07 29.68
N ILE A 232 -17.11 -1.40 29.69
CA ILE A 232 -18.04 -2.09 30.57
C ILE A 232 -17.37 -3.33 31.14
N ASP A 233 -17.46 -3.51 32.46
CA ASP A 233 -16.88 -4.65 33.20
C ASP A 233 -15.37 -4.86 32.90
N GLY A 234 -14.64 -3.75 32.70
CA GLY A 234 -13.21 -3.78 32.39
C GLY A 234 -12.87 -4.04 30.90
N HIS A 235 -13.87 -4.32 30.07
CA HIS A 235 -13.71 -4.56 28.64
C HIS A 235 -14.07 -3.33 27.81
N THR A 236 -13.27 -3.04 26.78
CA THR A 236 -13.55 -1.98 25.81
C THR A 236 -14.32 -2.57 24.63
N ILE A 237 -15.54 -2.11 24.42
CA ILE A 237 -16.42 -2.50 23.34
C ILE A 237 -16.39 -1.41 22.28
N GLU A 238 -16.04 -1.76 21.05
CA GLU A 238 -16.01 -0.86 19.90
C GLU A 238 -16.97 -1.37 18.84
N MET A 239 -17.85 -0.50 18.36
CA MET A 239 -18.72 -0.76 17.22
C MET A 239 -18.70 0.41 16.25
N GLY A 240 -18.74 0.13 14.97
CA GLY A 240 -18.70 1.20 13.99
C GLY A 240 -18.81 0.72 12.58
N TYR A 241 -18.38 1.60 11.72
CA TYR A 241 -18.38 1.44 10.29
C TYR A 241 -16.97 1.64 9.76
N ASP A 242 -16.43 0.66 9.05
CA ASP A 242 -15.11 0.79 8.45
C ASP A 242 -15.15 1.49 7.08
N GLU A 243 -13.99 1.89 6.57
CA GLU A 243 -13.86 2.57 5.26
C GLU A 243 -14.36 1.72 4.09
N THR A 244 -14.55 0.42 4.29
CA THR A 244 -15.01 -0.53 3.26
C THR A 244 -16.52 -0.74 3.27
N GLY A 245 -17.24 -0.06 4.16
CA GLY A 245 -18.67 -0.14 4.27
C GLY A 245 -19.19 -1.33 5.09
N PHE A 246 -18.35 -1.91 5.96
CA PHE A 246 -18.78 -2.97 6.86
C PHE A 246 -19.01 -2.44 8.27
N SER A 247 -20.11 -2.87 8.89
CA SER A 247 -20.30 -2.71 10.33
C SER A 247 -19.48 -3.76 11.05
N TYR A 248 -18.80 -3.37 12.13
CA TYR A 248 -17.96 -4.26 12.92
C TYR A 248 -18.22 -4.09 14.43
N CYS A 249 -17.88 -5.15 15.18
CA CYS A 249 -17.79 -5.13 16.64
C CYS A 249 -16.44 -5.72 17.05
N LYS A 250 -15.72 -5.01 17.90
CA LYS A 250 -14.51 -5.48 18.57
C LYS A 250 -14.70 -5.42 20.07
N VAL A 251 -14.05 -6.33 20.79
CA VAL A 251 -13.93 -6.30 22.25
C VAL A 251 -12.44 -6.42 22.59
N ASP A 252 -11.91 -5.47 23.34
CA ASP A 252 -10.48 -5.36 23.66
C ASP A 252 -9.59 -5.45 22.41
N GLY A 253 -9.99 -4.75 21.33
CA GLY A 253 -9.31 -4.78 20.04
C GLY A 253 -9.53 -6.04 19.20
N GLN A 254 -10.10 -7.10 19.74
CA GLN A 254 -10.35 -8.36 19.03
C GLN A 254 -11.68 -8.34 18.29
N MET A 255 -11.66 -8.68 17.00
CA MET A 255 -12.85 -8.72 16.16
C MET A 255 -13.81 -9.84 16.60
N GLN A 256 -15.00 -9.46 17.05
CA GLN A 256 -16.06 -10.38 17.45
C GLN A 256 -17.04 -10.65 16.30
N LYS A 257 -17.43 -9.61 15.57
CA LYS A 257 -18.41 -9.73 14.48
C LYS A 257 -18.18 -8.67 13.41
N LYS A 258 -18.38 -9.07 12.17
CA LYS A 258 -18.37 -8.18 11.01
C LYS A 258 -19.53 -8.53 10.08
N LYS A 259 -20.25 -7.53 9.58
CA LYS A 259 -21.41 -7.72 8.71
C LYS A 259 -21.35 -6.80 7.51
N ILE A 260 -21.55 -7.38 6.31
CA ILE A 260 -21.71 -6.62 5.07
C ILE A 260 -23.07 -5.92 5.11
N ARG A 261 -23.10 -4.64 4.78
CA ARG A 261 -24.34 -3.95 4.48
C ARG A 261 -24.80 -4.36 3.08
N LEU A 262 -25.79 -5.23 2.99
CA LEU A 262 -26.56 -5.37 1.78
C LEU A 262 -27.51 -4.16 1.71
N PHE A 263 -27.45 -3.41 0.62
CA PHE A 263 -28.25 -2.21 0.33
C PHE A 263 -29.74 -2.41 0.57
#